data_800c80140fb1a5fd1be302d5f97ad28f
#
_entry.id   800c80140fb1a5fd1be302d5f97ad28f
#
_cell.length_a   1.000
_cell.length_b   1.000
_cell.length_c   1.000
_cell.angle_alpha   90.00
_cell.angle_beta   90.00
_cell.angle_gamma   90.00
#
_symmetry.space_group_name_H-M   'P 1'
#
loop_
_entity.id
_entity.type
_entity.pdbx_description
1 polymer ?
#
loop_
_entity_poly.entity_id
_entity_poly.type
_entity_poly.pdbx_seq_one_letter_code
_entity_poly.pdbx_strand_id
1 'polypeptide(L)'
;MESLPPLPFGHFVSGQGIRINVLTVQHFSGEDGKELVAQTFMIEPSEATEQVRTGSKRRQSLTREQIRSICEGKGLAELYDDLLNRLNSVFPSKGTTASSLAFRGKIGDGGARVILSLLPFESEANQGLKFQVYTKRLAEYCDISTERVKSLLPASHEEWTYWAAVNDPNIDNWLGFQGFFKTPEEVATFAKGLSG
;
A
#
# COMPACT_ATOMS: atom_id res chain seq x y z
N MET A 1 31.78 -31.03 18.96
CA MET A 1 31.45 -29.57 18.87
C MET A 1 30.10 -29.47 18.16
N GLU A 2 29.04 -29.24 18.91
CA GLU A 2 27.70 -29.08 18.33
C GLU A 2 27.61 -27.71 17.65
N SER A 3 27.28 -27.70 16.39
CA SER A 3 26.98 -26.46 15.67
C SER A 3 25.64 -25.91 16.16
N LEU A 4 25.66 -24.71 16.71
CA LEU A 4 24.44 -23.97 17.06
C LEU A 4 23.56 -23.83 15.81
N PRO A 5 22.23 -24.06 15.93
CA PRO A 5 21.32 -23.82 14.82
C PRO A 5 21.35 -22.34 14.42
N PRO A 6 21.17 -22.02 13.14
CA PRO A 6 21.14 -20.65 12.67
C PRO A 6 20.04 -19.86 13.38
N LEU A 7 20.41 -18.72 13.96
CA LEU A 7 19.49 -17.88 14.70
C LEU A 7 18.33 -17.42 13.80
N PRO A 8 17.08 -17.46 14.26
CA PRO A 8 15.91 -17.03 13.47
C PRO A 8 15.93 -15.55 13.06
N PHE A 9 16.85 -14.78 13.64
CA PHE A 9 17.03 -13.36 13.36
C PHE A 9 17.44 -13.07 11.91
N GLY A 10 18.28 -13.89 11.29
CA GLY A 10 18.71 -13.71 9.90
C GLY A 10 17.56 -13.80 8.89
N HIS A 11 16.59 -14.67 9.12
CA HIS A 11 15.39 -14.80 8.28
C HIS A 11 14.44 -13.60 8.42
N PHE A 12 14.30 -13.05 9.62
CA PHE A 12 13.46 -11.89 9.86
C PHE A 12 13.99 -10.64 9.14
N VAL A 13 15.29 -10.41 9.23
CA VAL A 13 15.92 -9.19 8.65
C VAL A 13 16.01 -9.28 7.13
N SER A 14 16.27 -10.47 6.56
CA SER A 14 16.23 -10.66 5.10
C SER A 14 14.82 -10.49 4.52
N GLY A 15 13.77 -10.86 5.25
CA GLY A 15 12.37 -10.63 4.90
C GLY A 15 11.99 -9.13 4.80
N GLN A 16 12.75 -8.25 5.44
CA GLN A 16 12.59 -6.79 5.35
C GLN A 16 13.39 -6.15 4.20
N GLY A 17 14.00 -6.93 3.32
CA GLY A 17 14.79 -6.43 2.20
C GLY A 17 16.20 -5.95 2.57
N ILE A 18 16.66 -6.19 3.79
CA ILE A 18 18.01 -5.89 4.23
C ILE A 18 18.93 -7.04 3.80
N ARG A 19 19.98 -6.72 3.05
CA ARG A 19 20.98 -7.71 2.64
C ARG A 19 21.89 -8.00 3.80
N ILE A 20 21.89 -9.25 4.30
CA ILE A 20 22.78 -9.71 5.35
C ILE A 20 23.61 -10.86 4.78
N ASN A 21 24.92 -10.70 4.84
CA ASN A 21 25.88 -11.78 4.61
C ASN A 21 26.38 -12.25 5.97
N VAL A 22 26.19 -13.53 6.28
CA VAL A 22 26.71 -14.13 7.50
C VAL A 22 27.96 -14.91 7.14
N LEU A 23 29.06 -14.50 7.74
CA LEU A 23 30.40 -15.04 7.56
C LEU A 23 30.86 -15.69 8.85
N THR A 24 31.28 -16.95 8.80
CA THR A 24 32.01 -17.59 9.90
C THR A 24 33.50 -17.54 9.60
N VAL A 25 34.27 -17.03 10.54
CA VAL A 25 35.73 -17.00 10.50
C VAL A 25 36.26 -18.01 11.54
N GLN A 26 37.01 -18.99 11.10
CA GLN A 26 37.66 -19.97 11.97
C GLN A 26 39.17 -19.76 11.89
N HIS A 27 39.80 -19.65 13.04
CA HIS A 27 41.24 -19.53 13.19
C HIS A 27 41.83 -20.86 13.70
N PHE A 28 42.81 -21.37 13.03
CA PHE A 28 43.50 -22.58 13.37
C PHE A 28 45.00 -22.25 13.59
N SER A 29 45.57 -22.73 14.71
CA SER A 29 47.01 -22.63 14.97
C SER A 29 47.61 -24.04 14.93
N GLY A 30 48.59 -24.26 14.08
CA GLY A 30 49.35 -25.52 14.02
C GLY A 30 50.48 -25.60 15.03
N GLU A 31 50.92 -26.79 15.39
CA GLU A 31 52.08 -27.02 16.28
C GLU A 31 53.38 -26.52 15.68
N ASP A 32 53.43 -26.31 14.37
CA ASP A 32 54.54 -25.74 13.63
C ASP A 32 54.57 -24.19 13.59
N GLY A 33 53.67 -23.55 14.35
CA GLY A 33 53.54 -22.10 14.42
C GLY A 33 52.88 -21.46 13.20
N LYS A 34 52.31 -22.26 12.27
CA LYS A 34 51.51 -21.74 11.15
C LYS A 34 50.11 -21.47 11.60
N GLU A 35 49.57 -20.37 11.12
CA GLU A 35 48.19 -19.95 11.35
C GLU A 35 47.40 -20.05 10.03
N LEU A 36 46.21 -20.59 10.14
CA LEU A 36 45.25 -20.70 9.02
C LEU A 36 43.95 -20.00 9.44
N VAL A 37 43.44 -19.16 8.57
CA VAL A 37 42.13 -18.54 8.73
C VAL A 37 41.21 -19.08 7.61
N ALA A 38 40.19 -19.83 8.03
CA ALA A 38 39.14 -20.30 7.11
C ALA A 38 37.91 -19.40 7.20
N GLN A 39 37.40 -18.99 6.05
CA GLN A 39 36.17 -18.24 5.95
C GLN A 39 35.11 -19.09 5.28
N THR A 40 33.93 -19.18 5.91
CA THR A 40 32.79 -19.89 5.33
C THR A 40 31.60 -18.96 5.33
N PHE A 41 31.01 -18.76 4.15
CA PHE A 41 29.72 -18.07 4.05
C PHE A 41 28.62 -19.04 4.50
N MET A 42 27.83 -18.66 5.49
CA MET A 42 26.66 -19.41 5.93
C MET A 42 25.44 -19.19 5.01
N ILE A 43 25.47 -18.09 4.28
CA ILE A 43 24.48 -17.76 3.24
C ILE A 43 25.30 -17.35 2.01
N GLU A 44 25.20 -18.14 0.95
CA GLU A 44 25.89 -17.80 -0.29
C GLU A 44 25.29 -16.55 -0.95
N PRO A 45 26.09 -15.66 -1.55
CA PRO A 45 25.58 -14.47 -2.23
C PRO A 45 24.55 -14.76 -3.34
N SER A 46 24.63 -15.93 -3.97
CA SER A 46 23.66 -16.41 -4.96
C SER A 46 22.29 -16.72 -4.32
N GLU A 47 22.28 -17.42 -3.21
CA GLU A 47 21.05 -17.73 -2.45
C GLU A 47 20.42 -16.47 -1.86
N ALA A 48 21.23 -15.55 -1.32
CA ALA A 48 20.77 -14.24 -0.87
C ALA A 48 20.15 -13.43 -2.01
N THR A 49 20.68 -13.56 -3.24
CA THR A 49 20.16 -12.87 -4.43
C THR A 49 18.84 -13.50 -4.90
N GLU A 50 18.70 -14.83 -4.83
CA GLU A 50 17.44 -15.51 -5.11
C GLU A 50 16.37 -15.24 -4.05
N GLN A 51 16.72 -15.24 -2.77
CA GLN A 51 15.80 -14.88 -1.70
C GLN A 51 15.36 -13.41 -1.76
N VAL A 52 16.23 -12.48 -2.15
CA VAL A 52 15.87 -11.09 -2.40
C VAL A 52 14.97 -10.98 -3.64
N ARG A 53 15.20 -11.78 -4.68
CA ARG A 53 14.30 -11.86 -5.85
C ARG A 53 12.94 -12.46 -5.49
N THR A 54 12.88 -13.45 -4.58
CA THR A 54 11.63 -14.04 -4.10
C THR A 54 10.94 -13.19 -3.03
N GLY A 55 11.68 -12.48 -2.16
CA GLY A 55 11.16 -11.56 -1.15
C GLY A 55 10.66 -10.22 -1.73
N SER A 56 11.19 -9.82 -2.88
CA SER A 56 10.78 -8.64 -3.64
C SER A 56 9.78 -8.98 -4.77
N LYS A 57 9.08 -10.10 -4.73
CA LYS A 57 7.89 -10.24 -5.56
C LYS A 57 6.95 -9.13 -5.14
N ARG A 58 6.94 -8.01 -5.88
CA ARG A 58 5.87 -7.04 -5.82
C ARG A 58 4.58 -7.84 -5.76
N ARG A 59 3.85 -7.75 -4.66
CA ARG A 59 2.55 -8.41 -4.56
C ARG A 59 1.81 -8.09 -5.84
N GLN A 60 1.38 -9.12 -6.54
CA GLN A 60 0.67 -8.96 -7.81
C GLN A 60 -0.55 -8.07 -7.56
N SER A 61 -0.79 -7.11 -8.46
CA SER A 61 -1.99 -6.30 -8.37
C SER A 61 -3.23 -7.18 -8.49
N LEU A 62 -4.21 -6.91 -7.66
CA LEU A 62 -5.50 -7.60 -7.71
C LEU A 62 -6.21 -7.29 -9.02
N THR A 63 -7.06 -8.21 -9.49
CA THR A 63 -8.05 -7.88 -10.51
C THR A 63 -9.25 -7.19 -9.88
N ARG A 64 -10.10 -6.55 -10.69
CA ARG A 64 -11.35 -5.94 -10.19
C ARG A 64 -12.31 -6.98 -9.61
N GLU A 65 -12.35 -8.15 -10.22
CA GLU A 65 -13.14 -9.30 -9.78
C GLU A 65 -12.68 -9.79 -8.40
N GLN A 66 -11.36 -9.85 -8.18
CA GLN A 66 -10.80 -10.22 -6.88
C GLN A 66 -11.15 -9.18 -5.80
N ILE A 67 -11.07 -7.88 -6.12
CA ILE A 67 -11.47 -6.80 -5.21
C ILE A 67 -12.97 -6.91 -4.88
N ARG A 68 -13.82 -7.13 -5.89
CA ARG A 68 -15.26 -7.33 -5.69
C ARG A 68 -15.55 -8.55 -4.82
N SER A 69 -14.85 -9.66 -5.06
CA SER A 69 -15.00 -10.88 -4.24
C SER A 69 -14.61 -10.67 -2.77
N ILE A 70 -13.57 -9.85 -2.50
CA ILE A 70 -13.22 -9.45 -1.13
C ILE A 70 -14.36 -8.64 -0.49
N CYS A 71 -14.94 -7.69 -1.22
CA CYS A 71 -16.10 -6.91 -0.75
C CYS A 71 -17.32 -7.83 -0.51
N GLU A 72 -17.56 -8.79 -1.38
CA GLU A 72 -18.64 -9.77 -1.26
C GLU A 72 -18.50 -10.62 0.00
N GLY A 73 -17.30 -11.15 0.27
CA GLY A 73 -17.02 -11.89 1.51
C GLY A 73 -17.23 -11.08 2.79
N LYS A 74 -17.31 -9.74 2.67
CA LYS A 74 -17.59 -8.80 3.77
C LYS A 74 -19.00 -8.21 3.74
N GLY A 75 -19.86 -8.64 2.81
CA GLY A 75 -21.21 -8.10 2.66
C GLY A 75 -21.27 -6.67 2.10
N LEU A 76 -20.22 -6.22 1.40
CA LEU A 76 -20.06 -4.85 0.89
C LEU A 76 -20.08 -4.78 -0.65
N ALA A 77 -20.46 -5.86 -1.34
CA ALA A 77 -20.42 -5.92 -2.80
C ALA A 77 -21.34 -4.88 -3.46
N GLU A 78 -22.57 -4.74 -2.97
CA GLU A 78 -23.54 -3.78 -3.51
C GLU A 78 -23.07 -2.33 -3.36
N LEU A 79 -22.52 -2.00 -2.18
CA LEU A 79 -21.97 -0.66 -1.92
C LEU A 79 -20.74 -0.37 -2.80
N TYR A 80 -19.89 -1.36 -3.00
CA TYR A 80 -18.75 -1.28 -3.91
C TYR A 80 -19.19 -1.07 -5.37
N ASP A 81 -20.15 -1.85 -5.83
CA ASP A 81 -20.66 -1.76 -7.20
C ASP A 81 -21.37 -0.40 -7.44
N ASP A 82 -22.18 0.09 -6.48
CA ASP A 82 -22.84 1.40 -6.56
C ASP A 82 -21.80 2.54 -6.63
N LEU A 83 -20.78 2.50 -5.77
CA LEU A 83 -19.70 3.49 -5.77
C LEU A 83 -18.93 3.49 -7.11
N LEU A 84 -18.60 2.32 -7.63
CA LEU A 84 -17.94 2.21 -8.94
C LEU A 84 -18.78 2.80 -10.05
N ASN A 85 -20.06 2.50 -10.09
CA ASN A 85 -20.98 2.97 -11.12
C ASN A 85 -21.11 4.50 -11.09
N ARG A 86 -21.28 5.08 -9.91
CA ARG A 86 -21.44 6.54 -9.73
C ARG A 86 -20.15 7.29 -10.02
N LEU A 87 -19.01 6.76 -9.60
CA LEU A 87 -17.70 7.43 -9.83
C LEU A 87 -17.12 7.17 -11.23
N ASN A 88 -17.76 6.34 -12.04
CA ASN A 88 -17.25 6.02 -13.38
C ASN A 88 -17.22 7.23 -14.32
N SER A 89 -18.19 8.12 -14.21
CA SER A 89 -18.27 9.36 -14.98
C SER A 89 -17.24 10.40 -14.51
N VAL A 90 -16.98 10.45 -13.21
CA VAL A 90 -16.01 11.40 -12.62
C VAL A 90 -14.59 10.92 -12.86
N PHE A 91 -14.32 9.62 -12.65
CA PHE A 91 -12.99 9.03 -12.78
C PHE A 91 -12.97 7.92 -13.85
N PRO A 92 -12.77 8.26 -15.11
CA PRO A 92 -12.66 7.26 -16.19
C PRO A 92 -11.43 6.35 -16.03
N SER A 93 -10.34 6.88 -15.43
CA SER A 93 -9.10 6.14 -15.20
C SER A 93 -9.08 5.50 -13.82
N LYS A 94 -8.98 4.17 -13.80
CA LYS A 94 -8.89 3.36 -12.58
C LYS A 94 -7.80 2.30 -12.74
N GLY A 95 -7.11 2.01 -11.64
CA GLY A 95 -6.10 0.95 -11.58
C GLY A 95 -6.19 0.21 -10.26
N THR A 96 -5.76 -1.04 -10.27
CA THR A 96 -5.66 -1.84 -9.06
C THR A 96 -4.23 -1.89 -8.54
N THR A 97 -4.08 -2.12 -7.25
CA THR A 97 -2.80 -2.42 -6.59
C THR A 97 -2.90 -3.79 -5.90
N ALA A 98 -1.89 -4.15 -5.13
CA ALA A 98 -1.93 -5.38 -4.32
C ALA A 98 -2.98 -5.34 -3.19
N SER A 99 -3.56 -4.18 -2.87
CA SER A 99 -4.48 -4.02 -1.72
C SER A 99 -5.64 -3.06 -1.97
N SER A 100 -5.67 -2.34 -3.09
CA SER A 100 -6.65 -1.28 -3.31
C SER A 100 -7.10 -1.13 -4.75
N LEU A 101 -8.25 -0.50 -4.95
CA LEU A 101 -8.66 0.10 -6.21
C LEU A 101 -8.39 1.60 -6.14
N ALA A 102 -7.60 2.12 -7.07
CA ALA A 102 -7.22 3.52 -7.14
C ALA A 102 -7.91 4.23 -8.32
N PHE A 103 -8.61 5.31 -8.04
CA PHE A 103 -9.13 6.27 -9.01
C PHE A 103 -8.06 7.31 -9.30
N ARG A 104 -7.83 7.56 -10.57
CA ARG A 104 -6.74 8.41 -11.05
C ARG A 104 -7.27 9.52 -11.94
N GLY A 105 -6.61 10.66 -11.90
CA GLY A 105 -6.88 11.79 -12.78
C GLY A 105 -5.60 12.56 -13.09
N LYS A 106 -5.62 13.28 -14.20
CA LYS A 106 -4.55 14.21 -14.56
C LYS A 106 -4.75 15.48 -13.74
N ILE A 107 -3.70 15.93 -13.05
CA ILE A 107 -3.69 17.12 -12.20
C ILE A 107 -2.58 18.04 -12.70
N GLY A 108 -2.93 19.26 -13.06
CA GLY A 108 -2.01 20.22 -13.67
C GLY A 108 -1.33 19.65 -14.91
N ASP A 109 -0.07 20.02 -15.13
CA ASP A 109 0.74 19.56 -16.27
C ASP A 109 1.37 18.18 -16.05
N GLY A 110 1.12 17.58 -14.89
CA GLY A 110 1.66 16.26 -14.52
C GLY A 110 0.92 15.08 -15.16
N GLY A 111 1.44 13.87 -14.94
CA GLY A 111 0.78 12.61 -15.30
C GLY A 111 -0.42 12.30 -14.38
N ALA A 112 -1.18 11.26 -14.75
CA ALA A 112 -2.29 10.79 -13.93
C ALA A 112 -1.82 10.35 -12.53
N ARG A 113 -2.40 10.93 -11.49
CA ARG A 113 -2.10 10.65 -10.07
C ARG A 113 -3.29 9.97 -9.41
N VAL A 114 -3.01 9.23 -8.34
CA VAL A 114 -4.07 8.69 -7.48
C VAL A 114 -4.72 9.85 -6.74
N ILE A 115 -6.06 9.88 -6.78
CA ILE A 115 -6.90 10.89 -6.12
C ILE A 115 -7.69 10.26 -4.97
N LEU A 116 -8.30 9.10 -5.22
CA LEU A 116 -9.11 8.34 -4.28
C LEU A 116 -8.71 6.87 -4.37
N SER A 117 -8.65 6.19 -3.23
CA SER A 117 -8.44 4.75 -3.13
C SER A 117 -9.52 4.09 -2.30
N LEU A 118 -9.98 2.93 -2.74
CA LEU A 118 -10.80 2.02 -1.93
C LEU A 118 -9.93 0.89 -1.40
N LEU A 119 -10.07 0.57 -0.12
CA LEU A 119 -9.25 -0.40 0.61
C LEU A 119 -10.12 -1.57 1.10
N PRO A 120 -10.44 -2.54 0.25
CA PRO A 120 -11.37 -3.61 0.59
C PRO A 120 -10.88 -4.52 1.73
N PHE A 121 -9.56 -4.70 1.87
CA PHE A 121 -9.00 -5.49 2.96
C PHE A 121 -9.20 -4.85 4.34
N GLU A 122 -9.18 -3.52 4.40
CA GLU A 122 -9.36 -2.73 5.62
C GLU A 122 -10.82 -2.34 5.88
N SER A 123 -11.73 -2.77 5.00
CA SER A 123 -13.17 -2.57 5.14
C SER A 123 -13.77 -3.65 6.03
N GLU A 124 -14.85 -3.32 6.75
CA GLU A 124 -15.58 -4.23 7.64
C GLU A 124 -17.08 -4.04 7.44
N ALA A 125 -17.87 -5.13 7.51
CA ALA A 125 -19.31 -5.09 7.29
C ALA A 125 -20.04 -4.06 8.18
N ASN A 126 -19.62 -3.91 9.42
CA ASN A 126 -20.20 -2.97 10.39
C ASN A 126 -19.65 -1.55 10.27
N GLN A 127 -18.54 -1.33 9.60
CA GLN A 127 -17.91 -0.02 9.41
C GLN A 127 -18.17 0.55 8.02
N GLY A 128 -18.29 -0.29 7.01
CA GLY A 128 -18.48 0.08 5.62
C GLY A 128 -17.23 -0.11 4.76
N LEU A 129 -17.26 0.47 3.56
CA LEU A 129 -16.19 0.40 2.57
C LEU A 129 -15.15 1.50 2.83
N LYS A 130 -13.94 1.13 3.23
CA LYS A 130 -12.87 2.07 3.57
C LYS A 130 -12.35 2.79 2.34
N PHE A 131 -12.14 4.09 2.48
CA PHE A 131 -11.54 4.95 1.47
C PHE A 131 -10.38 5.78 2.03
N GLN A 132 -9.51 6.24 1.12
CA GLN A 132 -8.52 7.28 1.33
C GLN A 132 -8.59 8.26 0.17
N VAL A 133 -8.63 9.56 0.45
CA VAL A 133 -8.71 10.62 -0.57
C VAL A 133 -7.64 11.67 -0.32
N TYR A 134 -6.94 12.09 -1.39
CA TYR A 134 -6.02 13.22 -1.35
C TYR A 134 -6.79 14.50 -1.61
N THR A 135 -6.98 15.32 -0.59
CA THR A 135 -7.90 16.48 -0.61
C THR A 135 -7.55 17.48 -1.70
N LYS A 136 -6.30 17.93 -1.74
CA LYS A 136 -5.85 18.92 -2.72
C LYS A 136 -5.97 18.39 -4.16
N ARG A 137 -5.64 17.11 -4.37
CA ARG A 137 -5.75 16.48 -5.69
C ARG A 137 -7.19 16.36 -6.16
N LEU A 138 -8.11 16.00 -5.25
CA LEU A 138 -9.53 15.90 -5.58
C LEU A 138 -10.13 17.29 -5.86
N ALA A 139 -9.78 18.28 -5.04
CA ALA A 139 -10.20 19.67 -5.22
C ALA A 139 -9.78 20.21 -6.60
N GLU A 140 -8.51 20.05 -6.96
CA GLU A 140 -7.97 20.49 -8.24
C GLU A 140 -8.55 19.71 -9.43
N TYR A 141 -8.75 18.40 -9.28
CA TYR A 141 -9.30 17.56 -10.35
C TYR A 141 -10.76 17.86 -10.68
N CYS A 142 -11.57 18.17 -9.66
CA CYS A 142 -12.99 18.44 -9.79
C CYS A 142 -13.32 19.97 -9.87
N ASP A 143 -12.30 20.83 -9.80
CA ASP A 143 -12.47 22.31 -9.77
C ASP A 143 -13.40 22.77 -8.63
N ILE A 144 -13.16 22.23 -7.42
CA ILE A 144 -13.91 22.59 -6.19
C ILE A 144 -12.94 22.96 -5.07
N SER A 145 -13.44 23.62 -4.01
CA SER A 145 -12.58 23.96 -2.87
C SER A 145 -12.28 22.73 -1.98
N THR A 146 -11.22 22.78 -1.21
CA THR A 146 -10.85 21.75 -0.23
C THR A 146 -11.91 21.61 0.86
N GLU A 147 -12.55 22.70 1.29
CA GLU A 147 -13.68 22.73 2.22
C GLU A 147 -14.89 22.03 1.63
N ARG A 148 -15.12 22.21 0.33
CA ARG A 148 -16.18 21.48 -0.37
C ARG A 148 -15.91 20.01 -0.40
N VAL A 149 -14.67 19.57 -0.71
CA VAL A 149 -14.29 18.15 -0.63
C VAL A 149 -14.63 17.59 0.75
N LYS A 150 -14.19 18.25 1.82
CA LYS A 150 -14.45 17.83 3.20
C LYS A 150 -15.94 17.69 3.50
N SER A 151 -16.76 18.64 3.04
CA SER A 151 -18.22 18.60 3.27
C SER A 151 -18.95 17.47 2.54
N LEU A 152 -18.34 16.87 1.52
CA LEU A 152 -18.89 15.76 0.75
C LEU A 152 -18.54 14.39 1.35
N LEU A 153 -17.57 14.34 2.26
CA LEU A 153 -17.11 13.08 2.85
C LEU A 153 -18.11 12.58 3.91
N PRO A 154 -18.23 11.25 4.08
CA PRO A 154 -19.02 10.67 5.16
C PRO A 154 -18.58 11.19 6.52
N ALA A 155 -19.51 11.25 7.50
CA ALA A 155 -19.22 11.71 8.86
C ALA A 155 -18.11 10.91 9.59
N SER A 156 -17.82 9.72 9.11
CA SER A 156 -16.74 8.85 9.62
C SER A 156 -15.34 9.27 9.21
N HIS A 157 -15.19 10.37 8.40
CA HIS A 157 -13.88 10.76 7.92
C HIS A 157 -13.00 11.34 9.03
N GLU A 158 -11.72 11.04 8.92
CA GLU A 158 -10.65 11.57 9.77
C GLU A 158 -9.47 12.03 8.92
N GLU A 159 -8.64 12.92 9.44
CA GLU A 159 -7.43 13.38 8.75
C GLU A 159 -6.45 12.23 8.54
N TRP A 160 -5.84 12.21 7.37
CA TRP A 160 -4.90 11.19 6.97
C TRP A 160 -3.75 11.78 6.16
N THR A 161 -2.57 11.25 6.38
CA THR A 161 -1.36 11.62 5.62
C THR A 161 -0.71 10.36 5.07
N TYR A 162 -0.27 10.40 3.83
CA TYR A 162 0.47 9.29 3.26
C TYR A 162 1.79 9.09 4.02
N TRP A 163 1.96 7.94 4.65
CA TRP A 163 3.04 7.64 5.57
C TRP A 163 4.45 7.86 5.01
N ALA A 164 4.66 7.62 3.69
CA ALA A 164 5.97 7.78 3.05
C ALA A 164 6.30 9.24 2.71
N ALA A 165 5.35 10.16 2.90
CA ALA A 165 5.51 11.57 2.56
C ALA A 165 5.66 12.49 3.79
N VAL A 166 5.82 11.95 4.98
CA VAL A 166 5.92 12.71 6.24
C VAL A 166 7.06 13.75 6.21
N ASN A 167 8.13 13.46 5.45
CA ASN A 167 9.28 14.37 5.27
C ASN A 167 9.34 14.98 3.86
N ASP A 168 8.27 14.90 3.07
CA ASP A 168 8.22 15.50 1.74
C ASP A 168 8.03 17.02 1.87
N PRO A 169 8.86 17.86 1.22
CA PRO A 169 8.69 19.31 1.24
C PRO A 169 7.35 19.76 0.63
N ASN A 170 6.72 18.92 -0.19
CA ASN A 170 5.40 19.14 -0.77
C ASN A 170 4.32 18.30 -0.06
N ILE A 171 4.39 18.21 1.26
CA ILE A 171 3.49 17.36 2.07
C ILE A 171 2.00 17.62 1.79
N ASP A 172 1.63 18.85 1.46
CA ASP A 172 0.23 19.22 1.14
C ASP A 172 -0.40 18.39 0.02
N ASN A 173 0.41 17.88 -0.91
CA ASN A 173 -0.05 16.98 -1.96
C ASN A 173 -0.36 15.55 -1.47
N TRP A 174 -0.03 15.26 -0.21
CA TRP A 174 -0.14 13.95 0.41
C TRP A 174 -1.09 13.94 1.60
N LEU A 175 -1.63 15.13 1.95
CA LEU A 175 -2.66 15.29 2.97
C LEU A 175 -4.03 14.91 2.40
N GLY A 176 -4.86 14.35 3.26
CA GLY A 176 -6.21 13.97 2.86
C GLY A 176 -7.06 13.50 4.03
N PHE A 177 -8.05 12.74 3.69
CA PHE A 177 -8.96 12.10 4.63
C PHE A 177 -9.07 10.61 4.33
N GLN A 178 -9.32 9.84 5.37
CA GLN A 178 -9.75 8.45 5.27
C GLN A 178 -11.05 8.27 6.07
N GLY A 179 -11.79 7.23 5.76
CA GLY A 179 -13.05 6.94 6.44
C GLY A 179 -13.77 5.78 5.77
N PHE A 180 -15.06 5.68 6.01
CA PHE A 180 -15.87 4.58 5.49
C PHE A 180 -17.15 5.11 4.85
N PHE A 181 -17.46 4.65 3.63
CA PHE A 181 -18.80 4.74 3.07
C PHE A 181 -19.62 3.62 3.69
N LYS A 182 -20.71 3.96 4.35
CA LYS A 182 -21.57 3.01 5.06
C LYS A 182 -22.87 2.73 4.30
N THR A 183 -23.36 3.71 3.57
CA THR A 183 -24.64 3.63 2.89
C THR A 183 -24.57 4.11 1.44
N PRO A 184 -25.49 3.65 0.56
CA PRO A 184 -25.61 4.14 -0.80
C PRO A 184 -25.88 5.66 -0.88
N GLU A 185 -26.54 6.23 0.13
CA GLU A 185 -26.85 7.67 0.20
C GLU A 185 -25.56 8.51 0.40
N GLU A 186 -24.64 8.03 1.24
CA GLU A 186 -23.32 8.67 1.40
C GLU A 186 -22.53 8.65 0.09
N VAL A 187 -22.55 7.51 -0.61
CA VAL A 187 -21.93 7.36 -1.93
C VAL A 187 -22.57 8.29 -2.95
N ALA A 188 -23.91 8.36 -2.96
CA ALA A 188 -24.67 9.23 -3.87
C ALA A 188 -24.35 10.71 -3.62
N THR A 189 -24.32 11.13 -2.37
CA THR A 189 -24.00 12.51 -1.95
C THR A 189 -22.59 12.88 -2.38
N PHE A 190 -21.62 12.02 -2.12
CA PHE A 190 -20.23 12.21 -2.52
C PHE A 190 -20.10 12.33 -4.05
N ALA A 191 -20.60 11.35 -4.80
CA ALA A 191 -20.47 11.33 -6.25
C ALA A 191 -21.17 12.52 -6.94
N LYS A 192 -22.39 12.87 -6.48
CA LYS A 192 -23.15 14.00 -6.99
C LYS A 192 -22.42 15.33 -6.72
N GLY A 193 -21.83 15.47 -5.54
CA GLY A 193 -21.10 16.69 -5.17
C GLY A 193 -19.80 16.90 -5.93
N LEU A 194 -19.25 15.86 -6.57
CA LEU A 194 -18.06 15.95 -7.43
C LEU A 194 -18.39 16.28 -8.88
N SER A 195 -19.63 16.05 -9.32
CA SER A 195 -20.08 16.28 -10.71
C SER A 195 -20.65 17.68 -10.93
N GLY A 196 -20.63 18.52 -9.90
CA GLY A 196 -21.12 19.83 -9.60
C GLY A 196 -21.47 20.82 -10.49
#